data_9ede8d70d4e152e04d7feb439415d9c2
#
_entry.id   9ede8d70d4e152e04d7feb439415d9c2
#
_cell.length_a   1.000
_cell.length_b   1.000
_cell.length_c   1.000
_cell.angle_alpha   90.00
_cell.angle_beta   90.00
_cell.angle_gamma   90.00
#
_symmetry.space_group_name_H-M   'P 1'
#
loop_
_entity.id
_entity.type
_entity.pdbx_description
1 polymer ?
#
loop_
_entity_poly.entity_id
_entity_poly.type
_entity_poly.pdbx_seq_one_letter_code
_entity_poly.pdbx_strand_id
1 'polypeptide(L)' 'MKELDTSGFNCPIPIIKAKKELNEMETGETLKLISTDPGAVSDIQSLCDSLKHELVKSEEKDNKFYFEIVKG' A
#
# COMPACT_ATOMS: atom_id res chain seq x y z
N MET A 1 2.56 6.65 -12.24
CA MET A 1 2.68 5.91 -10.96
C MET A 1 2.73 6.88 -9.80
N LYS A 2 1.89 6.65 -8.82
CA LYS A 2 1.85 7.49 -7.62
C LYS A 2 2.69 6.84 -6.53
N GLU A 3 3.38 7.66 -5.73
CA GLU A 3 4.21 7.12 -4.65
C GLU A 3 3.76 7.71 -3.31
N LEU A 4 3.65 6.85 -2.31
CA LEU A 4 3.24 7.23 -0.97
C LEU A 4 4.22 6.62 0.03
N ASP A 5 4.96 7.47 0.72
CA ASP A 5 5.92 7.04 1.73
C ASP A 5 5.30 7.16 3.12
N THR A 6 5.08 6.03 3.76
CA THR A 6 4.56 5.98 5.13
C THR A 6 5.61 5.49 6.12
N SER A 7 6.88 5.70 5.80
CA SER A 7 7.97 5.35 6.71
C SER A 7 7.81 6.05 8.06
N GLY A 8 8.03 5.31 9.14
CA GLY A 8 7.91 5.85 10.49
C GLY A 8 6.51 5.81 11.07
N PHE A 9 5.49 5.49 10.27
CA PHE A 9 4.13 5.34 10.78
C PHE A 9 3.83 3.88 11.08
N ASN A 10 3.08 3.64 12.15
CA ASN A 10 2.64 2.31 12.54
C ASN A 10 1.18 2.09 12.13
N CYS A 11 0.77 0.82 12.04
CA CYS A 11 -0.61 0.45 11.83
C CYS A 11 -1.53 1.16 12.84
N PRO A 12 -2.68 1.73 12.42
CA PRO A 12 -3.30 1.55 11.10
C PRO A 12 -3.01 2.70 10.12
N ILE A 13 -2.08 3.60 10.42
CA ILE A 13 -1.86 4.81 9.62
C ILE A 13 -1.45 4.52 8.17
N PRO A 14 -0.52 3.58 7.88
CA PRO A 14 -0.20 3.27 6.48
C PRO A 14 -1.42 2.82 5.68
N ILE A 15 -2.30 2.06 6.31
CA ILE A 15 -3.52 1.55 5.67
C ILE A 15 -4.50 2.68 5.39
N ILE A 16 -4.68 3.58 6.35
CA ILE A 16 -5.59 4.71 6.18
C ILE A 16 -5.10 5.61 5.04
N LYS A 17 -3.81 5.89 5.01
CA LYS A 17 -3.22 6.71 3.96
C LYS A 17 -3.31 6.04 2.59
N ALA A 18 -3.03 4.75 2.53
CA ALA A 18 -3.12 3.99 1.28
C ALA A 18 -4.55 3.97 0.75
N LYS A 19 -5.53 3.73 1.62
CA LYS A 19 -6.94 3.72 1.24
C LYS A 19 -7.38 5.07 0.67
N LYS A 20 -6.99 6.15 1.34
CA LYS A 20 -7.32 7.49 0.88
C LYS A 20 -6.72 7.76 -0.49
N GLU A 21 -5.47 7.43 -0.67
CA GLU A 21 -4.76 7.65 -1.94
C GLU A 21 -5.40 6.84 -3.06
N LEU A 22 -5.70 5.57 -2.81
CA LEU A 22 -6.34 4.71 -3.79
C LEU A 22 -7.72 5.23 -4.20
N ASN A 23 -8.47 5.78 -3.25
CA ASN A 23 -9.79 6.35 -3.54
C ASN A 23 -9.71 7.57 -4.47
N GLU A 24 -8.60 8.27 -4.45
CA GLU A 24 -8.38 9.46 -5.29
C GLU A 24 -7.76 9.11 -6.64
N MET A 25 -7.33 7.86 -6.83
CA MET A 25 -6.71 7.40 -8.07
C MET A 25 -7.76 6.87 -9.04
N GLU A 26 -7.41 6.84 -10.31
CA GLU A 26 -8.26 6.26 -11.33
C GLU A 26 -7.95 4.77 -11.50
N THR A 27 -8.95 4.01 -11.93
CA THR A 27 -8.79 2.59 -12.21
C THR A 27 -7.63 2.37 -13.19
N GLY A 28 -6.75 1.44 -12.84
CA GLY A 28 -5.57 1.13 -13.64
C GLY A 28 -4.31 1.87 -13.25
N GLU A 29 -4.42 2.90 -12.40
CA GLU A 29 -3.24 3.58 -11.88
C GLU A 29 -2.53 2.72 -10.85
N THR A 30 -1.21 2.85 -10.76
CA THR A 30 -0.39 2.11 -9.81
C THR A 30 0.05 3.01 -8.67
N LEU A 31 -0.12 2.52 -7.45
CA LEU A 31 0.38 3.17 -6.24
C LEU A 31 1.59 2.41 -5.72
N LYS A 32 2.69 3.11 -5.52
CA LYS A 32 3.85 2.55 -4.84
C LYS A 32 3.81 3.01 -3.40
N LEU A 33 3.62 2.07 -2.48
CA LEU A 33 3.52 2.33 -1.05
C LEU A 33 4.78 1.85 -0.35
N ILE A 34 5.30 2.69 0.52
CA ILE A 34 6.47 2.34 1.34
C ILE A 34 6.05 2.39 2.80
N SER A 35 6.39 1.36 3.56
CA SER A 35 6.09 1.29 4.99
C SER A 35 7.27 0.70 5.75
N THR A 36 7.40 1.06 7.01
CA THR A 36 8.38 0.45 7.91
C THR A 36 7.72 -0.43 8.96
N ASP A 37 6.39 -0.58 8.91
CA ASP A 37 5.65 -1.40 9.85
C ASP A 37 5.54 -2.84 9.32
N PRO A 38 6.07 -3.84 10.05
CA PRO A 38 5.96 -5.24 9.63
C PRO A 38 4.51 -5.72 9.45
N GLY A 39 3.59 -5.14 10.20
CA GLY A 39 2.16 -5.47 10.09
C GLY A 39 1.53 -5.03 8.79
N ALA A 40 2.17 -4.11 8.07
CA ALA A 40 1.63 -3.59 6.80
C ALA A 40 1.49 -4.68 5.74
N VAL A 41 2.33 -5.71 5.77
CA VAL A 41 2.30 -6.77 4.76
C VAL A 41 0.93 -7.42 4.70
N SER A 42 0.43 -7.91 5.85
CA SER A 42 -0.88 -8.56 5.87
C SER A 42 -2.02 -7.55 5.75
N ASP A 43 -1.86 -6.35 6.31
CA ASP A 43 -2.88 -5.31 6.25
C ASP A 43 -3.10 -4.81 4.81
N ILE A 44 -2.03 -4.62 4.06
CA ILE A 44 -2.13 -4.19 2.65
C ILE A 44 -2.77 -5.30 1.82
N GLN A 45 -2.41 -6.56 2.06
CA GLN A 45 -3.03 -7.68 1.37
C GLN A 45 -4.54 -7.71 1.62
N SER A 46 -4.94 -7.53 2.88
CA SER A 46 -6.36 -7.50 3.25
C SER A 46 -7.09 -6.32 2.61
N LEU A 47 -6.44 -5.15 2.59
CA LEU A 47 -7.00 -3.97 1.97
C LEU A 47 -7.26 -4.19 0.47
N CYS A 48 -6.28 -4.74 -0.23
CA CYS A 48 -6.41 -5.01 -1.66
C CYS A 48 -7.52 -6.03 -1.94
N ASP A 49 -7.60 -7.07 -1.11
CA ASP A 49 -8.64 -8.10 -1.26
C ASP A 49 -10.03 -7.52 -1.02
N SER A 50 -10.18 -6.70 0.04
CA SER A 50 -11.48 -6.11 0.40
C SER A 50 -12.00 -5.13 -0.64
N LEU A 51 -11.12 -4.29 -1.18
CA LEU A 51 -11.48 -3.24 -2.10
C LEU A 51 -11.27 -3.62 -3.56
N LYS A 52 -10.85 -4.86 -3.81
CA LYS A 52 -10.64 -5.40 -5.15
C LYS A 52 -9.58 -4.66 -5.94
N HIS A 53 -8.54 -4.21 -5.26
CA HIS A 53 -7.34 -3.71 -5.90
C HIS A 53 -6.37 -4.86 -6.11
N GLU A 54 -5.44 -4.73 -7.05
CA GLU A 54 -4.46 -5.76 -7.31
C GLU A 54 -3.12 -5.41 -6.64
N LEU A 55 -2.65 -6.31 -5.78
CA LEU A 55 -1.31 -6.19 -5.19
C LEU A 55 -0.34 -6.92 -6.11
N VAL A 56 0.37 -6.15 -6.95
CA VAL A 56 1.26 -6.75 -7.95
C VAL A 56 2.66 -6.98 -7.45
N LYS A 57 3.05 -6.30 -6.38
CA LYS A 57 4.38 -6.47 -5.82
C LYS A 57 4.36 -6.23 -4.31
N SER A 58 5.06 -7.08 -3.59
CA SER A 58 5.28 -6.94 -2.16
C SER A 58 6.70 -7.39 -1.86
N GLU A 59 7.53 -6.50 -1.36
CA GLU A 59 8.94 -6.75 -1.19
C GLU A 59 9.46 -6.11 0.09
N GLU A 60 10.39 -6.78 0.75
CA GLU A 60 11.08 -6.24 1.92
C GLU A 60 12.54 -6.00 1.58
N LYS A 61 13.04 -4.81 1.92
CA LYS A 61 14.45 -4.47 1.70
C LYS A 61 14.88 -3.43 2.74
N ASP A 62 16.00 -3.67 3.40
CA ASP A 62 16.60 -2.73 4.38
C ASP A 62 15.59 -2.29 5.45
N ASN A 63 14.81 -3.23 5.98
CA ASN A 63 13.79 -3.00 7.00
C ASN A 63 12.63 -2.12 6.53
N LYS A 64 12.47 -1.97 5.22
CA LYS A 64 11.33 -1.29 4.62
C LYS A 64 10.54 -2.25 3.75
N PHE A 65 9.24 -2.00 3.68
CA PHE A 65 8.32 -2.82 2.90
C PHE A 65 7.82 -1.97 1.73
N TYR A 66 7.94 -2.51 0.53
CA TYR A 66 7.55 -1.84 -0.71
C TYR A 66 6.41 -2.60 -1.35
N PHE A 67 5.33 -1.89 -1.66
CA PHE A 67 4.15 -2.48 -2.30
C PHE A 67 3.82 -1.73 -3.57
N GLU A 68 3.41 -2.47 -4.61
CA GLU A 68 2.85 -1.86 -5.81
C GLU A 68 1.44 -2.37 -5.97
N ILE A 69 0.48 -1.45 -5.95
CA ILE A 69 -0.95 -1.73 -5.96
C ILE A 69 -1.57 -1.07 -7.18
N VAL A 70 -2.28 -1.85 -7.97
CA VAL A 70 -3.04 -1.32 -9.11
C VAL A 70 -4.48 -1.09 -8.67
N LYS A 71 -4.97 0.12 -8.88
CA LYS A 71 -6.33 0.50 -8.55
C LYS A 71 -7.32 -0.32 -9.37
N GLY A 72 -8.21 -1.00 -8.67
CA GLY A 72 -9.25 -1.83 -9.29
C GLY A 72 -10.54 -1.09 -9.61
#